data_5bf876ddd48e22b065c4f46c248deb83
#
_entry.id   5bf876ddd48e22b065c4f46c248deb83
#
_cell.length_a   1.000
_cell.length_b   1.000
_cell.length_c   1.000
_cell.angle_alpha   90.00
_cell.angle_beta   90.00
_cell.angle_gamma   90.00
#
_symmetry.space_group_name_H-M   'P 1'
#
loop_
_entity.id
_entity.type
_entity.pdbx_description
1 polymer ?
#
loop_
_entity_poly.entity_id
_entity_poly.type
_entity_poly.pdbx_seq_one_letter_code
_entity_poly.pdbx_strand_id
1 'polypeptide(L)'
;VIKRFHDTLKPYKKQTEALQKQYKEVVKQMQENDPNNAAAVEDEQIKSVIASQLHLQFCNVSGLDFAALTAEPKQIEENFNAYLRGFSKEVRLILDNFGFNREIEKLANRNLLYEIIKAFDTDKGDLSPEKISSVEMGYIFEELIRKFSESFDDQAGSHFTARDIIYLMADLLVHNQIDELKQQGKFLSIYDMTMGTSQMLACLDEKLKQINSSVDVKAYGQELNEQTYAIALADMLIKGGDVSNFKLGNTLSDDQLSDYTFNYIISNPPFGIEWKTAQDEVFAEHNMGERGRFAPGLPAQGDGQLLFMLNGVAKLDKDNARMAITQNGSSLFKGDATSGESN
;
A
#
# COMPACT_ATOMS: atom_id res chain seq x y z
N VAL A 1 12.20 -3.59 5.38
CA VAL A 1 11.84 -2.94 4.11
C VAL A 1 13.08 -2.70 3.26
N ILE A 2 13.97 -1.74 3.62
CA ILE A 2 15.15 -1.36 2.80
C ILE A 2 16.02 -2.57 2.44
N LYS A 3 16.30 -3.47 3.40
CA LYS A 3 17.12 -4.66 3.16
C LYS A 3 16.48 -5.59 2.11
N ARG A 4 15.16 -5.80 2.16
CA ARG A 4 14.45 -6.59 1.15
C ARG A 4 14.55 -5.94 -0.24
N PHE A 5 14.34 -4.62 -0.33
CA PHE A 5 14.50 -3.91 -1.61
C PHE A 5 15.94 -4.00 -2.13
N HIS A 6 16.91 -3.84 -1.24
CA HIS A 6 18.35 -4.01 -1.58
C HIS A 6 18.63 -5.39 -2.18
N ASP A 7 18.23 -6.45 -1.47
CA ASP A 7 18.52 -7.83 -1.87
C ASP A 7 17.79 -8.21 -3.17
N THR A 8 16.57 -7.71 -3.36
CA THR A 8 15.83 -7.88 -4.62
C THR A 8 16.57 -7.26 -5.81
N LEU A 9 17.23 -6.11 -5.62
CA LEU A 9 17.94 -5.40 -6.69
C LEU A 9 19.38 -5.84 -6.89
N LYS A 10 19.98 -6.51 -5.91
CA LYS A 10 21.41 -6.91 -5.94
C LYS A 10 21.82 -7.66 -7.21
N PRO A 11 21.04 -8.62 -7.76
CA PRO A 11 21.36 -9.30 -9.01
C PRO A 11 21.38 -8.37 -10.23
N TYR A 12 20.62 -7.28 -10.19
CA TYR A 12 20.43 -6.35 -11.32
C TYR A 12 21.36 -5.14 -11.28
N LYS A 13 22.21 -4.99 -10.25
CA LYS A 13 23.05 -3.79 -10.03
C LYS A 13 23.87 -3.43 -11.29
N LYS A 14 24.63 -4.37 -11.85
CA LYS A 14 25.49 -4.13 -13.03
C LYS A 14 24.68 -3.72 -14.26
N GLN A 15 23.51 -4.34 -14.47
CA GLN A 15 22.63 -4.01 -15.60
C GLN A 15 22.03 -2.62 -15.41
N THR A 16 21.60 -2.28 -14.20
CA THR A 16 21.09 -0.94 -13.84
C THR A 16 22.14 0.14 -14.11
N GLU A 17 23.39 -0.05 -13.68
CA GLU A 17 24.48 0.89 -13.93
C GLU A 17 24.77 1.08 -15.43
N ALA A 18 24.77 0.00 -16.20
CA ALA A 18 24.98 0.05 -17.65
C ALA A 18 23.85 0.81 -18.37
N LEU A 19 22.60 0.52 -18.02
CA LEU A 19 21.42 1.20 -18.57
C LEU A 19 21.39 2.68 -18.19
N GLN A 20 21.70 3.01 -16.93
CA GLN A 20 21.76 4.40 -16.48
C GLN A 20 22.78 5.21 -17.27
N LYS A 21 23.96 4.65 -17.51
CA LYS A 21 25.01 5.30 -18.32
C LYS A 21 24.54 5.50 -19.75
N GLN A 22 23.92 4.49 -20.34
CA GLN A 22 23.36 4.57 -21.71
C GLN A 22 22.31 5.66 -21.83
N TYR A 23 21.33 5.71 -20.92
CA TYR A 23 20.26 6.71 -20.97
C TYR A 23 20.76 8.13 -20.70
N LYS A 24 21.69 8.31 -19.77
CA LYS A 24 22.33 9.63 -19.55
C LYS A 24 23.06 10.14 -20.81
N GLU A 25 23.72 9.25 -21.54
CA GLU A 25 24.38 9.63 -22.80
C GLU A 25 23.37 9.99 -23.89
N VAL A 26 22.29 9.22 -24.03
CA VAL A 26 21.19 9.53 -24.98
C VAL A 26 20.55 10.89 -24.66
N VAL A 27 20.24 11.15 -23.40
CA VAL A 27 19.67 12.45 -22.96
C VAL A 27 20.61 13.61 -23.28
N LYS A 28 21.92 13.42 -23.00
CA LYS A 28 22.94 14.43 -23.33
C LYS A 28 23.00 14.71 -24.82
N GLN A 29 22.98 13.70 -25.67
CA GLN A 29 22.96 13.86 -27.15
C GLN A 29 21.69 14.55 -27.62
N MET A 30 20.53 14.24 -27.03
CA MET A 30 19.28 14.94 -27.35
C MET A 30 19.35 16.43 -26.99
N GLN A 31 19.91 16.77 -25.84
CA GLN A 31 20.09 18.16 -25.40
C GLN A 31 21.10 18.93 -26.29
N GLU A 32 22.14 18.27 -26.77
CA GLU A 32 23.13 18.87 -27.67
C GLU A 32 22.52 19.13 -29.06
N ASN A 33 21.63 18.25 -29.56
CA ASN A 33 21.04 18.35 -30.89
C ASN A 33 19.85 19.32 -30.95
N ASP A 34 19.08 19.49 -29.88
CA ASP A 34 17.96 20.44 -29.79
C ASP A 34 17.89 21.11 -28.41
N PRO A 35 18.70 22.14 -28.15
CA PRO A 35 18.75 22.83 -26.86
C PRO A 35 17.42 23.51 -26.46
N ASN A 36 16.57 23.83 -27.44
CA ASN A 36 15.31 24.55 -27.18
C ASN A 36 14.12 23.62 -26.95
N ASN A 37 14.21 22.38 -27.33
CA ASN A 37 13.14 21.37 -27.22
C ASN A 37 13.52 20.19 -26.32
N ALA A 38 14.72 20.19 -25.75
CA ALA A 38 15.14 19.21 -24.78
C ALA A 38 14.36 19.46 -23.47
N ALA A 39 13.14 18.89 -23.39
CA ALA A 39 12.49 18.68 -22.10
C ALA A 39 13.49 18.01 -21.17
N ALA A 40 13.74 18.61 -20.02
CA ALA A 40 14.60 18.02 -19.03
C ALA A 40 14.05 16.62 -18.71
N VAL A 41 14.72 15.58 -19.22
CA VAL A 41 14.36 14.21 -18.86
C VAL A 41 14.71 14.06 -17.39
N GLU A 42 13.68 14.02 -16.57
CA GLU A 42 13.84 13.90 -15.13
C GLU A 42 14.48 12.55 -14.77
N ASP A 43 15.32 12.54 -13.76
CA ASP A 43 15.95 11.31 -13.23
C ASP A 43 14.90 10.19 -12.95
N GLU A 44 13.67 10.56 -12.61
CA GLU A 44 12.57 9.61 -12.38
C GLU A 44 12.11 8.90 -13.65
N GLN A 45 12.13 9.57 -14.80
CA GLN A 45 11.81 8.94 -16.07
C GLN A 45 12.87 7.88 -16.42
N ILE A 46 14.15 8.19 -16.18
CA ILE A 46 15.24 7.23 -16.38
C ILE A 46 15.06 6.01 -15.48
N LYS A 47 14.75 6.21 -14.19
CA LYS A 47 14.49 5.12 -13.24
C LYS A 47 13.31 4.26 -13.67
N SER A 48 12.20 4.86 -14.10
CA SER A 48 11.02 4.16 -14.57
C SER A 48 11.32 3.28 -15.80
N VAL A 49 12.06 3.82 -16.77
CA VAL A 49 12.45 3.07 -17.98
C VAL A 49 13.41 1.93 -17.62
N ILE A 50 14.38 2.15 -16.74
CA ILE A 50 15.30 1.09 -16.29
C ILE A 50 14.53 -0.04 -15.58
N ALA A 51 13.63 0.30 -14.65
CA ALA A 51 12.81 -0.68 -13.96
C ALA A 51 11.97 -1.51 -14.95
N SER A 52 11.32 -0.84 -15.91
CA SER A 52 10.52 -1.50 -16.95
C SER A 52 11.35 -2.46 -17.83
N GLN A 53 12.55 -2.04 -18.25
CA GLN A 53 13.43 -2.90 -19.06
C GLN A 53 13.95 -4.12 -18.32
N LEU A 54 14.13 -4.00 -17.01
CA LEU A 54 14.55 -5.11 -16.14
C LEU A 54 13.37 -5.95 -15.63
N HIS A 55 12.13 -5.62 -16.04
CA HIS A 55 10.91 -6.25 -15.55
C HIS A 55 10.76 -6.18 -14.02
N LEU A 56 11.18 -5.05 -13.45
CA LEU A 56 11.11 -4.76 -12.02
C LEU A 56 10.07 -3.67 -11.73
N GLN A 57 9.47 -3.71 -10.55
CA GLN A 57 8.55 -2.66 -10.08
C GLN A 57 9.27 -1.39 -9.64
N PHE A 58 10.55 -1.50 -9.28
CA PHE A 58 11.38 -0.39 -8.81
C PHE A 58 12.86 -0.67 -9.12
N CYS A 59 13.68 0.38 -9.09
CA CYS A 59 15.13 0.27 -9.23
C CYS A 59 15.86 1.18 -8.24
N ASN A 60 17.18 1.04 -8.19
CA ASN A 60 18.08 1.96 -7.47
C ASN A 60 19.27 2.30 -8.35
N VAL A 61 19.43 3.57 -8.67
CA VAL A 61 20.48 4.08 -9.56
C VAL A 61 21.66 4.73 -8.83
N SER A 62 21.78 4.56 -7.51
CA SER A 62 22.86 5.18 -6.71
C SER A 62 24.24 4.59 -6.98
N GLY A 63 24.32 3.37 -7.53
CA GLY A 63 25.57 2.62 -7.64
C GLY A 63 26.08 2.05 -6.30
N LEU A 64 25.45 2.40 -5.17
CA LEU A 64 25.81 1.95 -3.83
C LEU A 64 25.10 0.62 -3.47
N ASP A 65 25.77 -0.15 -2.62
CA ASP A 65 25.21 -1.33 -1.94
C ASP A 65 25.67 -1.33 -0.47
N PHE A 66 25.22 -2.27 0.33
CA PHE A 66 25.56 -2.32 1.75
C PHE A 66 27.05 -2.50 1.99
N ALA A 67 27.75 -3.25 1.14
CA ALA A 67 29.19 -3.40 1.22
C ALA A 67 29.93 -2.07 0.95
N ALA A 68 29.50 -1.32 -0.08
CA ALA A 68 30.05 0.01 -0.37
C ALA A 68 29.75 1.02 0.76
N LEU A 69 28.53 0.96 1.33
CA LEU A 69 28.15 1.82 2.46
C LEU A 69 29.03 1.57 3.68
N THR A 70 29.34 0.32 4.00
CA THR A 70 30.14 -0.04 5.18
C THR A 70 31.66 0.12 4.95
N ALA A 71 32.10 0.29 3.70
CA ALA A 71 33.50 0.54 3.39
C ALA A 71 33.99 1.93 3.89
N GLU A 72 33.09 2.91 3.99
CA GLU A 72 33.42 4.30 4.40
C GLU A 72 32.61 4.74 5.63
N PRO A 73 32.94 4.26 6.85
CA PRO A 73 32.15 4.52 8.06
C PRO A 73 31.96 6.01 8.38
N LYS A 74 32.91 6.86 8.03
CA LYS A 74 32.85 8.31 8.33
C LYS A 74 31.84 9.05 7.46
N GLN A 75 31.48 8.50 6.31
CA GLN A 75 30.51 9.08 5.36
C GLN A 75 29.21 8.27 5.32
N ILE A 76 28.99 7.40 6.30
CA ILE A 76 27.90 6.45 6.28
C ILE A 76 26.53 7.13 6.14
N GLU A 77 26.30 8.24 6.82
CA GLU A 77 25.04 8.99 6.77
C GLU A 77 24.82 9.60 5.37
N GLU A 78 25.84 10.28 4.83
CA GLU A 78 25.76 10.89 3.50
C GLU A 78 25.55 9.84 2.41
N ASN A 79 26.36 8.77 2.45
CA ASN A 79 26.28 7.66 1.49
C ASN A 79 24.94 6.92 1.60
N PHE A 80 24.43 6.70 2.81
CA PHE A 80 23.15 6.05 3.00
C PHE A 80 21.98 6.93 2.49
N ASN A 81 22.01 8.22 2.75
CA ASN A 81 21.05 9.16 2.18
C ASN A 81 21.13 9.21 0.63
N ALA A 82 22.32 9.16 0.06
CA ALA A 82 22.50 9.07 -1.39
C ALA A 82 21.95 7.75 -1.96
N TYR A 83 22.18 6.64 -1.24
CA TYR A 83 21.62 5.33 -1.57
C TYR A 83 20.08 5.37 -1.58
N LEU A 84 19.44 5.97 -0.58
CA LEU A 84 17.98 6.07 -0.50
C LEU A 84 17.39 6.96 -1.62
N ARG A 85 18.04 8.07 -1.93
CA ARG A 85 17.64 8.93 -3.07
C ARG A 85 17.77 8.22 -4.42
N GLY A 86 18.61 7.21 -4.52
CA GLY A 86 18.77 6.39 -5.73
C GLY A 86 17.56 5.53 -6.08
N PHE A 87 16.68 5.24 -5.14
CA PHE A 87 15.46 4.47 -5.41
C PHE A 87 14.47 5.22 -6.30
N SER A 88 13.62 4.45 -6.99
CA SER A 88 12.45 4.96 -7.70
C SER A 88 11.46 5.63 -6.76
N LYS A 89 10.56 6.45 -7.33
CA LYS A 89 9.61 7.29 -6.60
C LYS A 89 8.73 6.48 -5.62
N GLU A 90 8.29 5.29 -6.03
CA GLU A 90 7.43 4.42 -5.22
C GLU A 90 8.10 4.01 -3.90
N VAL A 91 9.37 3.60 -3.97
CA VAL A 91 10.14 3.24 -2.77
C VAL A 91 10.43 4.46 -1.91
N ARG A 92 10.77 5.60 -2.52
CA ARG A 92 11.01 6.84 -1.77
C ARG A 92 9.76 7.29 -1.04
N LEU A 93 8.59 7.21 -1.66
CA LEU A 93 7.30 7.51 -1.01
C LEU A 93 7.09 6.65 0.24
N ILE A 94 7.40 5.35 0.16
CA ILE A 94 7.35 4.44 1.31
C ILE A 94 8.27 4.93 2.42
N LEU A 95 9.52 5.26 2.09
CA LEU A 95 10.51 5.71 3.07
C LEU A 95 10.15 7.04 3.72
N ASP A 96 9.58 7.97 2.95
CA ASP A 96 9.11 9.28 3.44
C ASP A 96 7.94 9.12 4.42
N ASN A 97 6.94 8.29 4.08
CA ASN A 97 5.79 8.00 4.94
C ASN A 97 6.18 7.25 6.22
N PHE A 98 7.26 6.45 6.20
CA PHE A 98 7.84 5.89 7.40
C PHE A 98 8.62 6.90 8.26
N GLY A 99 8.87 8.09 7.76
CA GLY A 99 9.71 9.08 8.43
C GLY A 99 11.17 8.68 8.54
N PHE A 100 11.67 7.85 7.61
CA PHE A 100 13.04 7.28 7.66
C PHE A 100 14.14 8.32 7.79
N ASN A 101 13.97 9.49 7.19
CA ASN A 101 14.98 10.57 7.26
C ASN A 101 15.29 10.96 8.71
N ARG A 102 14.25 11.07 9.56
CA ARG A 102 14.43 11.39 10.99
C ARG A 102 15.09 10.27 11.77
N GLU A 103 14.75 9.02 11.44
CA GLU A 103 15.35 7.87 12.13
C GLU A 103 16.82 7.69 11.73
N ILE A 104 17.19 7.92 10.47
CA ILE A 104 18.58 7.89 10.00
C ILE A 104 19.42 8.93 10.76
N GLU A 105 18.95 10.18 10.85
CA GLU A 105 19.62 11.22 11.60
C GLU A 105 19.82 10.85 13.08
N LYS A 106 18.79 10.32 13.74
CA LYS A 106 18.89 9.84 15.12
C LYS A 106 19.92 8.72 15.29
N LEU A 107 19.96 7.77 14.36
CA LEU A 107 20.90 6.65 14.39
C LEU A 107 22.33 7.11 14.10
N ALA A 108 22.51 8.03 13.14
CA ALA A 108 23.80 8.63 12.82
C ALA A 108 24.36 9.41 14.01
N ASN A 109 23.55 10.27 14.64
CA ASN A 109 23.94 11.04 15.83
C ASN A 109 24.32 10.18 17.05
N ARG A 110 23.83 8.93 17.08
CA ARG A 110 24.17 7.94 18.12
C ARG A 110 25.30 6.98 17.72
N ASN A 111 25.88 7.14 16.53
CA ASN A 111 26.87 6.24 15.94
C ASN A 111 26.36 4.78 15.78
N LEU A 112 25.06 4.59 15.62
CA LEU A 112 24.43 3.27 15.47
C LEU A 112 24.16 2.88 14.02
N LEU A 113 24.11 3.85 13.10
CA LEU A 113 23.75 3.60 11.69
C LEU A 113 24.68 2.60 11.02
N TYR A 114 25.99 2.75 11.23
CA TYR A 114 27.01 1.83 10.71
C TYR A 114 26.82 0.41 11.21
N GLU A 115 26.65 0.26 12.53
CA GLU A 115 26.50 -1.07 13.14
C GLU A 115 25.23 -1.78 12.66
N ILE A 116 24.13 -1.03 12.49
CA ILE A 116 22.87 -1.57 11.98
C ILE A 116 23.04 -2.04 10.53
N ILE A 117 23.59 -1.21 9.64
CA ILE A 117 23.78 -1.59 8.24
C ILE A 117 24.70 -2.81 8.14
N LYS A 118 25.81 -2.85 8.90
CA LYS A 118 26.70 -3.98 8.97
C LYS A 118 26.04 -5.26 9.48
N ALA A 119 25.18 -5.16 10.48
CA ALA A 119 24.45 -6.31 11.02
C ALA A 119 23.48 -6.93 9.99
N PHE A 120 22.92 -6.11 9.10
CA PHE A 120 22.09 -6.59 8.00
C PHE A 120 22.88 -7.07 6.78
N ASP A 121 24.15 -6.68 6.62
CA ASP A 121 25.03 -7.15 5.53
C ASP A 121 25.72 -8.46 5.90
N THR A 122 24.93 -9.45 6.24
CA THR A 122 25.36 -10.79 6.62
C THR A 122 24.51 -11.86 5.93
N ASP A 123 25.01 -13.09 5.83
CA ASP A 123 24.24 -14.22 5.27
C ASP A 123 22.94 -14.50 6.03
N LYS A 124 22.90 -14.21 7.33
CA LYS A 124 21.70 -14.34 8.16
C LYS A 124 20.69 -13.23 7.91
N GLY A 125 21.14 -12.07 7.43
CA GLY A 125 20.32 -10.93 7.07
C GLY A 125 19.89 -10.92 5.60
N ASP A 126 20.15 -11.96 4.84
CA ASP A 126 19.76 -12.06 3.44
C ASP A 126 18.24 -12.31 3.30
N LEU A 127 17.55 -11.30 2.78
CA LEU A 127 16.11 -11.29 2.51
C LEU A 127 15.80 -11.36 1.01
N SER A 128 16.73 -11.93 0.20
CA SER A 128 16.51 -12.08 -1.23
C SER A 128 15.28 -12.92 -1.57
N PRO A 129 14.63 -12.68 -2.73
CA PRO A 129 13.48 -13.46 -3.17
C PRO A 129 13.75 -14.95 -3.31
N GLU A 130 15.01 -15.34 -3.55
CA GLU A 130 15.45 -16.73 -3.64
C GLU A 130 15.46 -17.45 -2.29
N LYS A 131 15.68 -16.71 -1.18
CA LYS A 131 15.72 -17.27 0.17
C LYS A 131 14.42 -17.11 0.92
N ILE A 132 13.74 -15.99 0.74
CA ILE A 132 12.51 -15.62 1.45
C ILE A 132 11.47 -15.28 0.39
N SER A 133 10.48 -16.11 0.22
CA SER A 133 9.36 -15.86 -0.70
C SER A 133 8.57 -14.60 -0.32
N SER A 134 7.78 -14.07 -1.24
CA SER A 134 6.92 -12.90 -0.97
C SER A 134 5.88 -13.20 0.12
N VAL A 135 5.39 -14.43 0.19
CA VAL A 135 4.45 -14.89 1.24
C VAL A 135 5.13 -14.89 2.61
N GLU A 136 6.32 -15.49 2.72
CA GLU A 136 7.09 -15.49 3.98
C GLU A 136 7.46 -14.08 4.42
N MET A 137 7.79 -13.20 3.46
CA MET A 137 8.06 -11.79 3.77
C MET A 137 6.81 -11.09 4.32
N GLY A 138 5.62 -11.40 3.82
CA GLY A 138 4.35 -10.94 4.37
C GLY A 138 4.18 -11.36 5.84
N TYR A 139 4.47 -12.63 6.20
CA TYR A 139 4.44 -13.09 7.59
C TYR A 139 5.44 -12.36 8.49
N ILE A 140 6.65 -12.07 7.98
CA ILE A 140 7.65 -11.28 8.71
C ILE A 140 7.10 -9.88 9.00
N PHE A 141 6.46 -9.23 8.02
CA PHE A 141 5.85 -7.91 8.22
C PHE A 141 4.73 -7.95 9.25
N GLU A 142 3.82 -8.91 9.17
CA GLU A 142 2.75 -9.09 10.16
C GLU A 142 3.29 -9.22 11.58
N GLU A 143 4.29 -10.08 11.76
CA GLU A 143 4.88 -10.31 13.08
C GLU A 143 5.60 -9.05 13.62
N LEU A 144 6.25 -8.29 12.74
CA LEU A 144 6.84 -7.01 13.10
C LEU A 144 5.77 -5.99 13.52
N ILE A 145 4.69 -5.87 12.74
CA ILE A 145 3.57 -4.96 13.05
C ILE A 145 2.94 -5.36 14.38
N ARG A 146 2.67 -6.65 14.60
CA ARG A 146 2.11 -7.17 15.85
C ARG A 146 3.00 -6.80 17.05
N LYS A 147 4.31 -7.02 16.94
CA LYS A 147 5.27 -6.66 18.02
C LYS A 147 5.37 -5.16 18.24
N PHE A 148 5.28 -4.36 17.18
CA PHE A 148 5.27 -2.92 17.32
C PHE A 148 3.96 -2.43 17.95
N SER A 149 2.80 -2.95 17.56
CA SER A 149 1.52 -2.58 18.16
C SER A 149 1.43 -2.97 19.64
N GLU A 150 2.05 -4.08 20.06
CA GLU A 150 2.15 -4.46 21.47
C GLU A 150 3.07 -3.52 22.29
N SER A 151 4.02 -2.83 21.64
CA SER A 151 5.00 -1.95 22.31
C SER A 151 4.61 -0.48 22.34
N PHE A 152 3.68 -0.04 21.50
CA PHE A 152 3.14 1.32 21.45
C PHE A 152 1.69 1.28 21.91
N ASP A 153 1.48 1.63 23.19
CA ASP A 153 0.24 1.67 23.97
C ASP A 153 -1.05 1.98 23.16
N ASP A 154 -2.09 1.17 23.38
CA ASP A 154 -3.55 1.34 23.22
C ASP A 154 -4.16 1.96 21.94
N GLN A 155 -3.49 2.76 21.15
CA GLN A 155 -4.07 3.35 19.93
C GLN A 155 -3.75 2.59 18.64
N ALA A 156 -2.70 1.79 18.63
CA ALA A 156 -2.28 1.01 17.45
C ALA A 156 -2.92 -0.38 17.36
N GLY A 157 -3.50 -0.88 18.44
CA GLY A 157 -4.11 -2.22 18.49
C GLY A 157 -5.46 -2.36 17.76
N SER A 158 -6.03 -1.26 17.25
CA SER A 158 -7.38 -1.24 16.69
C SER A 158 -7.49 -1.74 15.25
N HIS A 159 -6.41 -2.19 14.60
CA HIS A 159 -6.42 -2.33 13.15
C HIS A 159 -5.95 -3.68 12.60
N PHE A 160 -5.71 -4.68 13.44
CA PHE A 160 -5.34 -6.01 12.99
C PHE A 160 -6.58 -6.91 12.91
N THR A 161 -6.93 -7.34 11.71
CA THR A 161 -8.00 -8.34 11.51
C THR A 161 -7.38 -9.73 11.46
N ALA A 162 -7.85 -10.63 12.32
CA ALA A 162 -7.37 -12.01 12.34
C ALA A 162 -7.63 -12.71 10.98
N ARG A 163 -6.64 -13.47 10.49
CA ARG A 163 -6.69 -14.08 9.15
C ARG A 163 -7.86 -15.02 8.95
N ASP A 164 -8.26 -15.77 9.96
CA ASP A 164 -9.42 -16.67 9.92
C ASP A 164 -10.72 -15.90 9.63
N ILE A 165 -10.87 -14.70 10.20
CA ILE A 165 -11.99 -13.79 9.89
C ILE A 165 -11.90 -13.31 8.44
N ILE A 166 -10.72 -12.93 7.97
CA ILE A 166 -10.53 -12.47 6.58
C ILE A 166 -10.87 -13.60 5.60
N TYR A 167 -10.40 -14.82 5.86
CA TYR A 167 -10.72 -15.97 5.00
C TYR A 167 -12.21 -16.29 5.02
N LEU A 168 -12.88 -16.22 6.18
CA LEU A 168 -14.34 -16.36 6.24
C LEU A 168 -15.05 -15.32 5.38
N MET A 169 -14.65 -14.04 5.47
CA MET A 169 -15.22 -12.96 4.66
C MET A 169 -14.97 -13.19 3.17
N ALA A 170 -13.75 -13.60 2.79
CA ALA A 170 -13.42 -13.93 1.41
C ALA A 170 -14.24 -15.13 0.89
N ASP A 171 -14.42 -16.17 1.70
CA ASP A 171 -15.26 -17.33 1.35
C ASP A 171 -16.72 -16.93 1.13
N LEU A 172 -17.27 -16.06 1.98
CA LEU A 172 -18.63 -15.54 1.85
C LEU A 172 -18.78 -14.71 0.57
N LEU A 173 -17.79 -13.88 0.23
CA LEU A 173 -17.81 -13.06 -0.98
C LEU A 173 -17.90 -13.90 -2.25
N VAL A 174 -17.13 -14.99 -2.35
CA VAL A 174 -17.09 -15.85 -3.55
C VAL A 174 -18.14 -16.97 -3.52
N HIS A 175 -18.86 -17.14 -2.40
CA HIS A 175 -19.88 -18.18 -2.28
C HIS A 175 -20.95 -18.06 -3.38
N ASN A 176 -21.30 -19.19 -4.00
CA ASN A 176 -22.24 -19.27 -5.14
C ASN A 176 -21.80 -18.53 -6.44
N GLN A 177 -20.53 -18.10 -6.56
CA GLN A 177 -19.98 -17.50 -7.80
C GLN A 177 -18.83 -18.32 -8.40
N ILE A 178 -18.49 -19.46 -7.81
CA ILE A 178 -17.30 -20.25 -8.19
C ILE A 178 -17.32 -20.63 -9.67
N ASP A 179 -18.45 -21.01 -10.24
CA ASP A 179 -18.55 -21.41 -11.64
C ASP A 179 -18.34 -20.22 -12.60
N GLU A 180 -18.82 -19.05 -12.21
CA GLU A 180 -18.59 -17.80 -12.94
C GLU A 180 -17.12 -17.38 -12.83
N LEU A 181 -16.52 -17.46 -11.66
CA LEU A 181 -15.12 -17.10 -11.42
C LEU A 181 -14.13 -17.99 -12.18
N LYS A 182 -14.47 -19.23 -12.49
CA LYS A 182 -13.63 -20.14 -13.28
C LYS A 182 -13.54 -19.82 -14.77
N GLN A 183 -14.32 -18.86 -15.28
CA GLN A 183 -14.27 -18.46 -16.69
C GLN A 183 -12.91 -17.83 -17.02
N GLN A 184 -12.39 -18.13 -18.22
CA GLN A 184 -11.14 -17.54 -18.69
C GLN A 184 -11.29 -16.05 -19.02
N GLY A 185 -10.21 -15.27 -18.83
CA GLY A 185 -10.17 -13.86 -19.17
C GLY A 185 -10.97 -12.96 -18.21
N LYS A 186 -11.31 -13.45 -17.00
CA LYS A 186 -11.96 -12.63 -15.98
C LYS A 186 -11.00 -11.54 -15.50
N PHE A 187 -11.51 -10.31 -15.48
CA PHE A 187 -10.92 -9.18 -14.80
C PHE A 187 -11.79 -8.84 -13.60
N LEU A 188 -11.20 -8.65 -12.44
CA LEU A 188 -11.91 -8.34 -11.19
C LEU A 188 -11.23 -7.18 -10.46
N SER A 189 -12.03 -6.22 -10.01
CA SER A 189 -11.60 -5.15 -9.12
C SER A 189 -12.01 -5.47 -7.68
N ILE A 190 -11.05 -5.39 -6.76
CA ILE A 190 -11.27 -5.56 -5.32
C ILE A 190 -10.93 -4.28 -4.58
N TYR A 191 -11.68 -3.94 -3.53
CA TYR A 191 -11.54 -2.68 -2.81
C TYR A 191 -11.61 -2.85 -1.31
N ASP A 192 -10.72 -2.13 -0.60
CA ASP A 192 -10.79 -1.94 0.84
C ASP A 192 -10.73 -0.44 1.16
N MET A 193 -11.80 0.08 1.74
CA MET A 193 -11.95 1.50 2.04
C MET A 193 -11.18 1.97 3.28
N THR A 194 -10.68 1.04 4.07
CA THR A 194 -9.85 1.24 5.26
C THR A 194 -8.75 0.18 5.30
N MET A 195 -7.94 0.17 4.23
CA MET A 195 -7.14 -1.00 3.86
C MET A 195 -6.08 -1.41 4.87
N GLY A 196 -5.76 -0.55 5.84
CA GLY A 196 -4.73 -0.86 6.80
C GLY A 196 -3.42 -1.23 6.11
N THR A 197 -2.89 -2.39 6.44
CA THR A 197 -1.69 -2.96 5.81
C THR A 197 -1.97 -3.74 4.52
N SER A 198 -3.16 -3.60 3.93
CA SER A 198 -3.65 -4.31 2.73
C SER A 198 -3.81 -5.83 2.85
N GLN A 199 -3.79 -6.38 4.07
CA GLN A 199 -3.87 -7.82 4.28
C GLN A 199 -5.18 -8.43 3.78
N MET A 200 -6.32 -7.73 3.95
CA MET A 200 -7.63 -8.19 3.48
C MET A 200 -7.66 -8.30 1.96
N LEU A 201 -7.10 -7.31 1.26
CA LEU A 201 -6.96 -7.35 -0.21
C LEU A 201 -6.06 -8.50 -0.66
N ALA A 202 -4.93 -8.72 0.02
CA ALA A 202 -4.00 -9.80 -0.30
C ALA A 202 -4.65 -11.20 -0.14
N CYS A 203 -5.38 -11.43 0.95
CA CYS A 203 -6.08 -12.69 1.19
C CYS A 203 -7.22 -12.93 0.18
N LEU A 204 -7.96 -11.87 -0.19
CA LEU A 204 -9.00 -11.99 -1.20
C LEU A 204 -8.43 -12.25 -2.60
N ASP A 205 -7.35 -11.57 -2.99
CA ASP A 205 -6.63 -11.83 -4.24
C ASP A 205 -6.13 -13.28 -4.30
N GLU A 206 -5.50 -13.77 -3.23
CA GLU A 206 -5.06 -15.16 -3.10
C GLU A 206 -6.23 -16.13 -3.28
N LYS A 207 -7.37 -15.88 -2.63
CA LYS A 207 -8.57 -16.70 -2.75
C LYS A 207 -9.10 -16.76 -4.18
N LEU A 208 -9.18 -15.61 -4.85
CA LEU A 208 -9.63 -15.53 -6.25
C LEU A 208 -8.69 -16.29 -7.20
N LYS A 209 -7.37 -16.16 -7.01
CA LYS A 209 -6.35 -16.88 -7.78
C LYS A 209 -6.32 -18.39 -7.51
N GLN A 210 -6.68 -18.83 -6.30
CA GLN A 210 -6.88 -20.27 -6.00
C GLN A 210 -8.06 -20.85 -6.77
N ILE A 211 -9.13 -20.08 -7.00
CA ILE A 211 -10.30 -20.52 -7.78
C ILE A 211 -9.99 -20.50 -9.27
N ASN A 212 -9.30 -19.45 -9.74
CA ASN A 212 -8.91 -19.28 -11.15
C ASN A 212 -7.52 -18.64 -11.23
N SER A 213 -6.51 -19.45 -11.55
CA SER A 213 -5.12 -18.98 -11.67
C SER A 213 -4.87 -17.99 -12.81
N SER A 214 -5.82 -17.86 -13.76
CA SER A 214 -5.74 -16.93 -14.90
C SER A 214 -6.53 -15.64 -14.68
N VAL A 215 -7.15 -15.45 -13.51
CA VAL A 215 -7.89 -14.21 -13.20
C VAL A 215 -6.93 -13.04 -13.06
N ASP A 216 -7.28 -11.92 -13.69
CA ASP A 216 -6.59 -10.63 -13.48
C ASP A 216 -7.33 -9.86 -12.39
N VAL A 217 -6.69 -9.73 -11.23
CA VAL A 217 -7.25 -9.04 -10.05
C VAL A 217 -6.54 -7.71 -9.85
N LYS A 218 -7.30 -6.64 -9.85
CA LYS A 218 -6.80 -5.30 -9.56
C LYS A 218 -7.26 -4.84 -8.18
N ALA A 219 -6.31 -4.64 -7.28
CA ALA A 219 -6.58 -4.20 -5.93
C ALA A 219 -6.57 -2.68 -5.82
N TYR A 220 -7.56 -2.14 -5.10
CA TYR A 220 -7.71 -0.74 -4.76
C TYR A 220 -7.86 -0.59 -3.26
N GLY A 221 -7.27 0.45 -2.70
CA GLY A 221 -7.38 0.68 -1.27
C GLY A 221 -7.20 2.15 -0.90
N GLN A 222 -7.77 2.54 0.22
CA GLN A 222 -7.53 3.85 0.81
C GLN A 222 -7.22 3.72 2.30
N GLU A 223 -6.24 4.46 2.78
CA GLU A 223 -5.78 4.43 4.16
C GLU A 223 -5.52 5.83 4.67
N LEU A 224 -5.94 6.11 5.91
CA LEU A 224 -5.79 7.41 6.55
C LEU A 224 -4.39 7.59 7.18
N ASN A 225 -3.85 6.52 7.76
CA ASN A 225 -2.59 6.57 8.50
C ASN A 225 -1.39 6.41 7.56
N GLU A 226 -0.50 7.41 7.52
CA GLU A 226 0.69 7.44 6.65
C GLU A 226 1.60 6.23 6.85
N GLN A 227 1.83 5.80 8.08
CA GLN A 227 2.74 4.68 8.39
C GLN A 227 2.13 3.35 7.96
N THR A 228 0.85 3.14 8.24
CA THR A 228 0.11 1.95 7.83
C THR A 228 0.01 1.87 6.31
N TYR A 229 -0.25 2.99 5.65
CA TYR A 229 -0.22 3.12 4.20
C TYR A 229 1.16 2.74 3.62
N ALA A 230 2.26 3.23 4.22
CA ALA A 230 3.61 2.88 3.79
C ALA A 230 3.90 1.37 3.91
N ILE A 231 3.37 0.72 4.95
CA ILE A 231 3.46 -0.74 5.11
C ILE A 231 2.72 -1.44 3.96
N ALA A 232 1.50 -1.01 3.66
CA ALA A 232 0.71 -1.57 2.56
C ALA A 232 1.42 -1.45 1.21
N LEU A 233 1.99 -0.28 0.91
CA LEU A 233 2.79 -0.08 -0.29
C LEU A 233 4.02 -0.99 -0.33
N ALA A 234 4.75 -1.11 0.80
CA ALA A 234 5.94 -1.95 0.88
C ALA A 234 5.60 -3.43 0.66
N ASP A 235 4.55 -3.93 1.30
CA ASP A 235 4.10 -5.32 1.15
C ASP A 235 3.69 -5.61 -0.30
N MET A 236 2.91 -4.71 -0.90
CA MET A 236 2.47 -4.84 -2.30
C MET A 236 3.64 -4.84 -3.28
N LEU A 237 4.61 -3.91 -3.15
CA LEU A 237 5.80 -3.88 -4.02
C LEU A 237 6.67 -5.13 -3.86
N ILE A 238 6.82 -5.64 -2.64
CA ILE A 238 7.58 -6.87 -2.36
C ILE A 238 6.93 -8.09 -3.04
N LYS A 239 5.60 -8.09 -3.13
CA LYS A 239 4.82 -9.13 -3.82
C LYS A 239 4.77 -8.94 -5.35
N GLY A 240 5.35 -7.87 -5.87
CA GLY A 240 5.34 -7.54 -7.30
C GLY A 240 4.03 -6.95 -7.80
N GLY A 241 3.18 -6.44 -6.88
CA GLY A 241 1.90 -5.83 -7.20
C GLY A 241 2.00 -4.34 -7.56
N ASP A 242 0.91 -3.81 -8.12
CA ASP A 242 0.77 -2.40 -8.51
C ASP A 242 0.23 -1.58 -7.33
N VAL A 243 1.01 -0.59 -6.89
CA VAL A 243 0.64 0.31 -5.78
C VAL A 243 -0.08 1.58 -6.24
N SER A 244 -0.25 1.81 -7.53
CA SER A 244 -0.81 3.04 -8.10
C SER A 244 -2.27 3.29 -7.67
N ASN A 245 -2.99 2.24 -7.32
CA ASN A 245 -4.39 2.26 -6.90
C ASN A 245 -4.58 2.36 -5.38
N PHE A 246 -3.48 2.41 -4.62
CA PHE A 246 -3.53 2.66 -3.19
C PHE A 246 -3.45 4.16 -2.93
N LYS A 247 -4.34 4.68 -2.10
CA LYS A 247 -4.48 6.11 -1.84
C LYS A 247 -4.31 6.42 -0.35
N LEU A 248 -3.64 7.53 -0.06
CA LEU A 248 -3.54 8.06 1.29
C LEU A 248 -4.57 9.16 1.47
N GLY A 249 -5.47 9.02 2.42
CA GLY A 249 -6.50 10.02 2.69
C GLY A 249 -7.68 9.45 3.48
N ASN A 250 -8.54 10.34 3.96
CA ASN A 250 -9.74 9.98 4.68
C ASN A 250 -10.86 9.60 3.70
N THR A 251 -11.27 8.34 3.69
CA THR A 251 -12.32 7.82 2.82
C THR A 251 -13.64 8.58 2.92
N LEU A 252 -13.96 9.17 4.09
CA LEU A 252 -15.20 9.89 4.29
C LEU A 252 -15.17 11.31 3.74
N SER A 253 -14.03 12.03 3.82
CA SER A 253 -13.89 13.42 3.42
C SER A 253 -13.04 13.65 2.18
N ASP A 254 -12.21 12.69 1.78
CA ASP A 254 -11.29 12.78 0.64
C ASP A 254 -11.28 11.46 -0.13
N ASP A 255 -12.41 11.15 -0.78
CA ASP A 255 -12.55 9.93 -1.59
C ASP A 255 -11.78 10.03 -2.90
N GLN A 256 -10.53 9.55 -2.92
CA GLN A 256 -9.66 9.56 -4.09
C GLN A 256 -9.99 8.48 -5.12
N LEU A 257 -11.02 7.65 -4.86
CA LEU A 257 -11.53 6.62 -5.76
C LEU A 257 -13.00 6.85 -6.11
N SER A 258 -13.45 8.11 -6.13
CA SER A 258 -14.84 8.53 -6.36
C SER A 258 -15.43 7.99 -7.66
N ASP A 259 -14.63 7.90 -8.72
CA ASP A 259 -15.08 7.51 -10.06
C ASP A 259 -15.04 5.98 -10.30
N TYR A 260 -14.74 5.20 -9.24
CA TYR A 260 -14.57 3.74 -9.36
C TYR A 260 -15.71 2.98 -8.69
N THR A 261 -16.11 1.87 -9.34
CA THR A 261 -16.94 0.81 -8.77
C THR A 261 -16.19 -0.51 -8.78
N PHE A 262 -16.57 -1.43 -7.88
CA PHE A 262 -15.78 -2.63 -7.61
C PHE A 262 -16.65 -3.88 -7.62
N ASN A 263 -16.06 -4.99 -8.09
CA ASN A 263 -16.72 -6.30 -8.09
C ASN A 263 -16.80 -6.88 -6.68
N TYR A 264 -15.73 -6.72 -5.89
CA TYR A 264 -15.72 -7.16 -4.50
C TYR A 264 -15.19 -6.05 -3.60
N ILE A 265 -15.90 -5.85 -2.47
CA ILE A 265 -15.45 -4.96 -1.40
C ILE A 265 -15.27 -5.80 -0.15
N ILE A 266 -14.10 -5.69 0.48
CA ILE A 266 -13.78 -6.34 1.75
C ILE A 266 -13.14 -5.31 2.66
N SER A 267 -13.73 -5.05 3.83
CA SER A 267 -13.23 -3.99 4.71
C SER A 267 -13.54 -4.22 6.17
N ASN A 268 -12.63 -3.78 7.04
CA ASN A 268 -12.81 -3.71 8.48
C ASN A 268 -12.62 -2.27 8.95
N PRO A 269 -13.64 -1.40 8.80
CA PRO A 269 -13.55 -0.01 9.21
C PRO A 269 -13.47 0.12 10.73
N PRO A 270 -12.91 1.24 11.24
CA PRO A 270 -12.86 1.49 12.66
C PRO A 270 -14.26 1.63 13.26
N PHE A 271 -14.47 1.07 14.46
CA PHE A 271 -15.74 1.09 15.17
C PHE A 271 -15.82 2.26 16.14
N GLY A 272 -17.01 2.85 16.29
CA GLY A 272 -17.30 3.85 17.30
C GLY A 272 -16.47 5.13 17.17
N ILE A 273 -15.99 5.45 15.97
CA ILE A 273 -15.25 6.70 15.74
C ILE A 273 -16.22 7.86 15.46
N GLU A 274 -15.88 9.02 16.01
CA GLU A 274 -16.52 10.28 15.65
C GLU A 274 -16.11 10.67 14.23
N TRP A 275 -17.08 11.05 13.40
CA TRP A 275 -16.83 11.56 12.05
C TRP A 275 -16.89 13.09 11.95
N LYS A 276 -16.77 13.76 13.10
CA LYS A 276 -16.80 15.23 13.20
C LYS A 276 -15.80 15.93 12.32
N THR A 277 -14.61 15.35 12.13
CA THR A 277 -13.55 15.92 11.27
C THR A 277 -13.83 15.83 9.78
N ALA A 278 -14.79 14.99 9.38
CA ALA A 278 -15.24 14.82 7.99
C ALA A 278 -16.66 15.38 7.78
N GLN A 279 -17.19 16.13 8.76
CA GLN A 279 -18.60 16.50 8.81
C GLN A 279 -19.02 17.37 7.64
N ASP A 280 -18.25 18.36 7.27
CA ASP A 280 -18.60 19.31 6.25
C ASP A 280 -18.69 18.65 4.86
N GLU A 281 -17.75 17.77 4.54
CA GLU A 281 -17.71 17.00 3.29
C GLU A 281 -18.82 15.96 3.24
N VAL A 282 -19.07 15.26 4.34
CA VAL A 282 -20.15 14.27 4.47
C VAL A 282 -21.51 14.95 4.28
N PHE A 283 -21.77 16.11 4.93
CA PHE A 283 -22.98 16.88 4.73
C PHE A 283 -23.11 17.41 3.30
N ALA A 284 -22.03 17.92 2.73
CA ALA A 284 -22.04 18.38 1.35
C ALA A 284 -22.46 17.27 0.39
N GLU A 285 -21.90 16.09 0.58
CA GLU A 285 -22.19 14.93 -0.26
C GLU A 285 -23.61 14.37 -0.02
N HIS A 286 -24.07 14.32 1.22
CA HIS A 286 -25.45 13.97 1.55
C HIS A 286 -26.46 14.89 0.83
N ASN A 287 -26.19 16.19 0.80
CA ASN A 287 -27.04 17.19 0.15
C ASN A 287 -27.03 17.11 -1.39
N MET A 288 -26.13 16.32 -2.00
CA MET A 288 -26.18 16.01 -3.44
C MET A 288 -27.33 15.07 -3.82
N GLY A 289 -28.06 14.54 -2.84
CA GLY A 289 -29.12 13.54 -3.06
C GLY A 289 -28.54 12.26 -3.68
N GLU A 290 -29.29 11.62 -4.57
CA GLU A 290 -28.93 10.31 -5.17
C GLU A 290 -27.52 10.24 -5.81
N ARG A 291 -26.85 11.36 -6.00
CA ARG A 291 -25.48 11.40 -6.51
C ARG A 291 -24.41 11.26 -5.45
N GLY A 292 -24.77 11.43 -4.17
CA GLY A 292 -23.84 11.34 -3.05
C GLY A 292 -23.91 9.98 -2.38
N ARG A 293 -22.76 9.49 -1.90
CA ARG A 293 -22.65 8.20 -1.18
C ARG A 293 -23.55 8.16 0.06
N PHE A 294 -23.75 9.29 0.70
CA PHE A 294 -24.46 9.43 1.97
C PHE A 294 -25.92 9.90 1.80
N ALA A 295 -26.47 9.80 0.58
CA ALA A 295 -27.85 10.16 0.27
C ALA A 295 -28.91 9.45 1.15
N PRO A 296 -28.76 8.15 1.48
CA PRO A 296 -29.76 7.45 2.28
C PRO A 296 -29.96 8.04 3.68
N GLY A 297 -28.90 8.66 4.25
CA GLY A 297 -29.00 9.31 5.54
C GLY A 297 -27.65 9.44 6.28
N LEU A 298 -27.70 10.05 7.46
CA LEU A 298 -26.52 10.32 8.27
C LEU A 298 -26.66 9.74 9.68
N PRO A 299 -25.68 8.96 10.16
CA PRO A 299 -25.68 8.44 11.52
C PRO A 299 -25.37 9.54 12.56
N ALA A 300 -25.55 9.21 13.83
CA ALA A 300 -25.12 10.08 14.92
C ALA A 300 -23.61 10.38 14.83
N GLN A 301 -23.18 11.61 15.15
CA GLN A 301 -21.79 12.05 15.03
C GLN A 301 -20.77 11.18 15.78
N GLY A 302 -21.19 10.51 16.83
CA GLY A 302 -20.34 9.64 17.65
C GLY A 302 -20.12 8.23 17.07
N ASP A 303 -20.77 7.87 15.96
CA ASP A 303 -20.64 6.54 15.36
C ASP A 303 -20.68 6.59 13.83
N GLY A 304 -19.50 6.69 13.22
CA GLY A 304 -19.31 6.78 11.76
C GLY A 304 -19.38 5.45 11.01
N GLN A 305 -19.62 4.31 11.68
CA GLN A 305 -19.51 3.00 11.02
C GLN A 305 -20.52 2.82 9.85
N LEU A 306 -21.73 3.43 9.94
CA LEU A 306 -22.70 3.37 8.85
C LEU A 306 -22.26 4.16 7.62
N LEU A 307 -21.46 5.21 7.76
CA LEU A 307 -20.92 5.94 6.61
C LEU A 307 -19.98 5.06 5.77
N PHE A 308 -19.18 4.18 6.40
CA PHE A 308 -18.38 3.21 5.67
C PHE A 308 -19.23 2.18 4.93
N MET A 309 -20.34 1.73 5.53
CA MET A 309 -21.30 0.86 4.84
C MET A 309 -21.91 1.56 3.61
N LEU A 310 -22.38 2.80 3.77
CA LEU A 310 -22.95 3.60 2.67
C LEU A 310 -21.91 3.84 1.57
N ASN A 311 -20.67 4.16 1.93
CA ASN A 311 -19.57 4.27 0.97
C ASN A 311 -19.39 2.96 0.18
N GLY A 312 -19.36 1.82 0.85
CA GLY A 312 -19.21 0.53 0.19
C GLY A 312 -20.36 0.23 -0.76
N VAL A 313 -21.62 0.44 -0.31
CA VAL A 313 -22.82 0.22 -1.15
C VAL A 313 -22.79 1.12 -2.39
N ALA A 314 -22.41 2.39 -2.26
CA ALA A 314 -22.33 3.32 -3.37
C ALA A 314 -21.27 2.93 -4.42
N LYS A 315 -20.25 2.18 -3.99
CA LYS A 315 -19.13 1.74 -4.84
C LYS A 315 -19.24 0.30 -5.34
N LEU A 316 -20.33 -0.40 -5.07
CA LEU A 316 -20.57 -1.71 -5.69
C LEU A 316 -20.85 -1.55 -7.18
N ASP A 317 -20.22 -2.39 -8.00
CA ASP A 317 -20.58 -2.51 -9.40
C ASP A 317 -22.03 -3.01 -9.54
N LYS A 318 -22.68 -2.65 -10.65
CA LYS A 318 -24.11 -2.96 -10.85
C LYS A 318 -24.39 -4.45 -11.05
N ASP A 319 -23.38 -5.18 -11.53
CA ASP A 319 -23.53 -6.58 -11.94
C ASP A 319 -22.82 -7.52 -10.96
N ASN A 320 -23.60 -8.24 -10.14
CA ASN A 320 -23.11 -9.32 -9.26
C ASN A 320 -22.01 -8.93 -8.24
N ALA A 321 -21.82 -7.64 -7.97
CA ALA A 321 -20.84 -7.21 -7.00
C ALA A 321 -21.29 -7.54 -5.56
N ARG A 322 -20.30 -7.76 -4.67
CA ARG A 322 -20.55 -8.13 -3.28
C ARG A 322 -19.62 -7.38 -2.33
N MET A 323 -20.14 -7.13 -1.15
CA MET A 323 -19.41 -6.52 -0.05
C MET A 323 -19.47 -7.40 1.20
N ALA A 324 -18.33 -7.58 1.83
CA ALA A 324 -18.19 -8.08 3.20
C ALA A 324 -17.53 -6.98 4.04
N ILE A 325 -18.23 -6.53 5.06
CA ILE A 325 -17.77 -5.47 5.96
C ILE A 325 -17.97 -5.91 7.41
N THR A 326 -16.97 -5.71 8.26
CA THR A 326 -17.12 -5.93 9.69
C THR A 326 -17.74 -4.71 10.34
N GLN A 327 -18.65 -4.96 11.28
CA GLN A 327 -19.26 -3.91 12.10
C GLN A 327 -19.39 -4.39 13.54
N ASN A 328 -19.44 -3.46 14.49
CA ASN A 328 -19.79 -3.85 15.85
C ASN A 328 -21.30 -4.11 15.96
N GLY A 329 -21.72 -4.79 17.03
CA GLY A 329 -23.11 -5.14 17.23
C GLY A 329 -24.05 -3.95 17.48
N SER A 330 -23.55 -2.73 17.67
CA SER A 330 -24.36 -1.55 17.97
C SER A 330 -25.37 -1.24 16.87
N SER A 331 -24.97 -1.42 15.61
CA SER A 331 -25.83 -1.22 14.44
C SER A 331 -27.04 -2.18 14.40
N LEU A 332 -26.96 -3.33 15.09
CA LEU A 332 -28.04 -4.32 15.13
C LEU A 332 -28.95 -4.17 16.37
N PHE A 333 -28.45 -3.59 17.47
CA PHE A 333 -29.10 -3.67 18.77
C PHE A 333 -29.38 -2.31 19.43
N LYS A 334 -28.82 -1.21 18.93
CA LYS A 334 -28.93 0.12 19.53
C LYS A 334 -29.53 1.12 18.54
N GLY A 335 -30.84 1.01 18.25
CA GLY A 335 -31.54 1.98 17.40
C GLY A 335 -31.42 3.43 17.87
N ASP A 336 -31.31 3.68 19.18
CA ASP A 336 -31.18 5.02 19.74
C ASP A 336 -29.77 5.62 19.68
N ALA A 337 -28.73 4.81 19.53
CA ALA A 337 -27.34 5.29 19.52
C ALA A 337 -26.87 5.78 18.15
N THR A 338 -27.54 5.33 17.10
CA THR A 338 -27.27 5.67 15.70
C THR A 338 -28.50 6.35 15.06
N SER A 339 -29.14 7.23 15.79
CA SER A 339 -30.46 7.86 15.53
C SER A 339 -30.82 8.01 14.06
N GLY A 340 -31.87 7.35 13.65
CA GLY A 340 -32.64 7.64 12.44
C GLY A 340 -32.47 6.68 11.29
N GLU A 341 -31.30 6.09 11.06
CA GLU A 341 -31.02 5.34 9.85
C GLU A 341 -30.82 3.85 10.03
N SER A 342 -30.76 3.38 11.25
CA SER A 342 -30.83 1.95 11.59
C SER A 342 -32.27 1.43 11.79
N ASN A 343 -33.31 2.20 11.39
CA ASN A 343 -34.71 1.76 11.39
C ASN A 343 -35.19 1.45 9.99
#